data_9ff2207883710a4b1e03a3e6fe76cae2
#
_entry.id   9ff2207883710a4b1e03a3e6fe76cae2
#
_cell.length_a   1.000
_cell.length_b   1.000
_cell.length_c   1.000
_cell.angle_alpha   90.00
_cell.angle_beta   90.00
_cell.angle_gamma   90.00
#
_symmetry.space_group_name_H-M   'P 1'
#
loop_
_entity.id
_entity.type
_entity.pdbx_description
1 polymer ?
#
loop_
_entity_poly.entity_id
_entity_poly.type
_entity_poly.pdbx_seq_one_letter_code
_entity_poly.pdbx_strand_id
1 'polypeptide(L)'
;MGIAAVTRQDEASSGVSAGPAVLPRAVRRALDFMQAGIERDMGLAELATAAGLSARALQRQFKTFLGKAPHEALRDIRFDAARRQLLLGKPATKVMDVATACGFPHFGRFSIEYRRRYNETPSQTLRRQATFSNAVASQLQMFSQSTDRPGVTIGAIETAVGHEEAARGIADEIATALARIGISTTASAGSARYHLAGAIRGTGAQARLIFRLIDRENGRHLWAHRIEGDWDRAAAFDEQLATRLAAALRPSLRAAEIDRALQKRDTDLTAQDLALRAMPGVLSLDEAGNARAMVLLNEAMARDPDNPLPLALAAWAYAQRVVYYFGADPAQDRARSVAYARKALSLRADPRVLAVAGTALSLLDEESAERVIAKALAIDGSSAFAWGRSGWMDVYRGNHDAAIERFMIALELAPSDALAFNNLYGIGVAHFNAGRFREAAQWQQRALAEHPSLAWIHRTLCPAFMFAGARDEANDSVRRLREGYPELTLAKVTDGLPPLPQASRDRVVEALHEVGLPP
;
A
#
# COMPACT_ATOMS: atom_id res chain seq x y z
N MET A 1 18.13 -53.83 -55.22
CA MET A 1 16.83 -54.28 -54.80
C MET A 1 16.63 -53.73 -53.40
N GLY A 2 15.80 -52.87 -53.11
CA GLY A 2 14.52 -52.36 -53.45
C GLY A 2 14.14 -51.49 -52.33
N ILE A 3 13.79 -50.23 -52.64
CA ILE A 3 12.54 -49.54 -52.38
C ILE A 3 12.30 -49.23 -50.88
N ALA A 4 12.53 -47.98 -50.46
CA ALA A 4 11.62 -46.85 -50.38
C ALA A 4 10.37 -47.02 -49.52
N ALA A 5 10.24 -46.18 -48.47
CA ALA A 5 9.06 -45.44 -48.05
C ALA A 5 9.49 -44.57 -46.85
N VAL A 6 9.61 -43.27 -46.99
CA VAL A 6 8.62 -42.21 -46.79
C VAL A 6 7.73 -42.41 -45.57
N THR A 7 7.99 -41.66 -44.54
CA THR A 7 6.94 -41.01 -43.75
C THR A 7 7.51 -39.80 -43.00
N ARG A 8 7.09 -38.66 -43.42
CA ARG A 8 6.62 -37.47 -42.69
C ARG A 8 6.84 -37.50 -41.18
N GLN A 9 7.67 -36.56 -40.72
CA GLN A 9 7.26 -35.28 -40.17
C GLN A 9 6.16 -35.40 -39.09
N ASP A 10 6.64 -35.28 -37.87
CA ASP A 10 5.90 -34.55 -36.86
C ASP A 10 6.86 -33.50 -36.27
N GLU A 11 6.68 -32.29 -36.73
CA GLU A 11 7.15 -31.08 -36.04
C GLU A 11 6.43 -30.97 -34.73
N ALA A 12 7.04 -31.47 -33.67
CA ALA A 12 6.61 -31.14 -32.32
C ALA A 12 7.07 -29.73 -32.00
N SER A 13 6.10 -28.86 -32.02
CA SER A 13 6.12 -27.49 -31.54
C SER A 13 7.11 -27.25 -30.40
N SER A 14 8.12 -26.47 -30.67
CA SER A 14 8.91 -25.75 -29.67
C SER A 14 7.97 -24.90 -28.82
N GLY A 15 7.71 -25.33 -27.58
CA GLY A 15 7.06 -24.56 -26.56
C GLY A 15 7.93 -23.35 -26.21
N VAL A 16 7.66 -22.21 -26.82
CA VAL A 16 8.17 -20.93 -26.39
C VAL A 16 7.63 -20.69 -24.99
N SER A 17 8.51 -20.78 -24.01
CA SER A 17 8.29 -20.30 -22.64
C SER A 17 7.86 -18.83 -22.74
N ALA A 18 6.56 -18.56 -22.56
CA ALA A 18 6.04 -17.21 -22.47
C ALA A 18 6.53 -16.63 -21.13
N GLY A 19 7.55 -15.78 -21.19
CA GLY A 19 7.86 -14.83 -20.12
C GLY A 19 6.61 -14.02 -19.74
N PRO A 20 6.63 -13.19 -18.68
CA PRO A 20 5.46 -12.49 -18.19
C PRO A 20 4.78 -11.82 -19.37
N ALA A 21 3.55 -12.25 -19.68
CA ALA A 21 2.86 -11.83 -20.88
C ALA A 21 2.58 -10.32 -20.77
N VAL A 22 3.48 -9.54 -21.36
CA VAL A 22 3.25 -8.09 -21.53
C VAL A 22 1.97 -7.99 -22.31
N LEU A 23 0.91 -7.49 -21.66
CA LEU A 23 -0.38 -7.30 -22.30
C LEU A 23 -0.18 -6.56 -23.63
N PRO A 24 -0.73 -7.06 -24.73
CA PRO A 24 -0.64 -6.39 -26.02
C PRO A 24 -1.07 -4.93 -25.89
N ARG A 25 -0.41 -4.03 -26.61
CA ARG A 25 -0.71 -2.59 -26.57
C ARG A 25 -2.21 -2.31 -26.80
N ALA A 26 -2.87 -3.11 -27.64
CA ALA A 26 -4.29 -2.98 -27.90
C ALA A 26 -5.15 -3.34 -26.67
N VAL A 27 -4.83 -4.43 -25.96
CA VAL A 27 -5.53 -4.82 -24.72
C VAL A 27 -5.35 -3.75 -23.65
N ARG A 28 -4.13 -3.24 -23.51
CA ARG A 28 -3.83 -2.16 -22.54
C ARG A 28 -4.63 -0.89 -22.87
N ARG A 29 -4.63 -0.43 -24.12
CA ARG A 29 -5.43 0.74 -24.53
C ARG A 29 -6.92 0.56 -24.27
N ALA A 30 -7.47 -0.65 -24.48
CA ALA A 30 -8.86 -0.92 -24.15
C ALA A 30 -9.12 -0.84 -22.63
N LEU A 31 -8.22 -1.39 -21.80
CA LEU A 31 -8.34 -1.31 -20.33
C LEU A 31 -8.22 0.13 -19.83
N ASP A 32 -7.26 0.91 -20.35
CA ASP A 32 -7.08 2.33 -20.02
C ASP A 32 -8.35 3.13 -20.40
N PHE A 33 -8.92 2.86 -21.57
CA PHE A 33 -10.16 3.48 -22.02
C PHE A 33 -11.36 3.12 -21.13
N MET A 34 -11.47 1.84 -20.70
CA MET A 34 -12.49 1.39 -19.76
C MET A 34 -12.36 2.08 -18.39
N GLN A 35 -11.14 2.27 -17.91
CA GLN A 35 -10.88 2.96 -16.64
C GLN A 35 -11.18 4.46 -16.71
N ALA A 36 -10.86 5.11 -17.84
CA ALA A 36 -11.10 6.53 -18.02
C ALA A 36 -12.58 6.91 -18.18
N GLY A 37 -13.42 5.99 -18.63
CA GLY A 37 -14.84 6.24 -18.85
C GLY A 37 -15.75 5.29 -18.07
N ILE A 38 -15.42 4.98 -16.84
CA ILE A 38 -16.03 3.92 -16.04
C ILE A 38 -17.54 4.09 -15.83
N GLU A 39 -18.02 5.34 -15.75
CA GLU A 39 -19.42 5.71 -15.58
C GLU A 39 -20.24 5.57 -16.87
N ARG A 40 -19.58 5.59 -18.05
CA ARG A 40 -20.25 5.60 -19.36
C ARG A 40 -20.64 4.19 -19.79
N ASP A 41 -21.75 4.08 -20.48
CA ASP A 41 -22.09 2.83 -21.17
C ASP A 41 -21.20 2.68 -22.41
N MET A 42 -20.33 1.67 -22.38
CA MET A 42 -19.33 1.41 -23.42
C MET A 42 -19.65 0.11 -24.15
N GLY A 43 -19.96 0.24 -25.44
CA GLY A 43 -20.20 -0.91 -26.31
C GLY A 43 -18.91 -1.56 -26.81
N LEU A 44 -19.00 -2.82 -27.23
CA LEU A 44 -17.86 -3.57 -27.77
C LEU A 44 -17.20 -2.87 -28.97
N ALA A 45 -17.99 -2.20 -29.82
CA ALA A 45 -17.48 -1.47 -30.99
C ALA A 45 -16.60 -0.28 -30.57
N GLU A 46 -17.02 0.45 -29.54
CA GLU A 46 -16.27 1.59 -28.98
C GLU A 46 -14.95 1.13 -28.36
N LEU A 47 -14.99 0.06 -27.58
CA LEU A 47 -13.79 -0.54 -27.01
C LEU A 47 -12.82 -1.05 -28.09
N ALA A 48 -13.33 -1.62 -29.15
CA ALA A 48 -12.54 -2.09 -30.28
C ALA A 48 -11.87 -0.93 -31.02
N THR A 49 -12.59 0.17 -31.22
CA THR A 49 -12.07 1.42 -31.83
C THR A 49 -10.94 2.00 -30.96
N ALA A 50 -11.13 2.11 -29.64
CA ALA A 50 -10.14 2.60 -28.71
C ALA A 50 -8.87 1.71 -28.70
N ALA A 51 -9.05 0.39 -28.83
CA ALA A 51 -7.95 -0.57 -28.94
C ALA A 51 -7.23 -0.54 -30.30
N GLY A 52 -7.85 0.03 -31.35
CA GLY A 52 -7.38 -0.04 -32.74
C GLY A 52 -7.51 -1.45 -33.33
N LEU A 53 -8.58 -2.18 -32.98
CA LEU A 53 -8.86 -3.54 -33.41
C LEU A 53 -10.29 -3.67 -33.93
N SER A 54 -10.55 -4.77 -34.66
CA SER A 54 -11.96 -5.19 -34.89
C SER A 54 -12.53 -5.80 -33.60
N ALA A 55 -13.86 -5.74 -33.43
CA ALA A 55 -14.56 -6.30 -32.28
C ALA A 55 -14.21 -7.79 -32.04
N ARG A 56 -14.14 -8.57 -33.11
CA ARG A 56 -13.76 -10.01 -33.03
C ARG A 56 -12.31 -10.22 -32.61
N ALA A 57 -11.38 -9.36 -33.05
CA ALA A 57 -9.98 -9.41 -32.66
C ALA A 57 -9.80 -9.01 -31.19
N LEU A 58 -10.53 -7.98 -30.72
CA LEU A 58 -10.53 -7.57 -29.32
C LEU A 58 -11.04 -8.70 -28.40
N GLN A 59 -12.18 -9.31 -28.73
CA GLN A 59 -12.73 -10.45 -27.95
C GLN A 59 -11.74 -11.60 -27.87
N ARG A 60 -11.10 -11.97 -28.97
CA ARG A 60 -10.10 -13.04 -29.00
C ARG A 60 -8.89 -12.68 -28.14
N GLN A 61 -8.36 -11.47 -28.24
CA GLN A 61 -7.21 -11.04 -27.42
C GLN A 61 -7.57 -10.99 -25.94
N PHE A 62 -8.73 -10.46 -25.57
CA PHE A 62 -9.18 -10.48 -24.17
C PHE A 62 -9.30 -11.90 -23.62
N LYS A 63 -9.87 -12.83 -24.42
CA LYS A 63 -9.98 -14.24 -24.02
C LYS A 63 -8.60 -14.89 -23.88
N THR A 64 -7.68 -14.60 -24.79
CA THR A 64 -6.32 -15.17 -24.78
C THR A 64 -5.48 -14.63 -23.63
N PHE A 65 -5.48 -13.31 -23.39
CA PHE A 65 -4.57 -12.68 -22.45
C PHE A 65 -5.16 -12.44 -21.05
N LEU A 66 -6.48 -12.34 -20.92
CA LEU A 66 -7.20 -12.06 -19.67
C LEU A 66 -8.15 -13.18 -19.25
N GLY A 67 -8.33 -14.22 -20.08
CA GLY A 67 -9.23 -15.33 -19.80
C GLY A 67 -10.74 -14.98 -19.85
N LYS A 68 -11.10 -13.72 -20.13
CA LYS A 68 -12.46 -13.18 -20.03
C LYS A 68 -12.82 -12.31 -21.24
N ALA A 69 -14.12 -12.05 -21.43
CA ALA A 69 -14.59 -11.16 -22.47
C ALA A 69 -14.41 -9.67 -22.11
N PRO A 70 -14.35 -8.74 -23.09
CA PRO A 70 -14.19 -7.30 -22.80
C PRO A 70 -15.27 -6.73 -21.87
N HIS A 71 -16.54 -7.13 -22.00
CA HIS A 71 -17.60 -6.68 -21.13
C HIS A 71 -17.47 -7.21 -19.68
N GLU A 72 -16.91 -8.41 -19.50
CA GLU A 72 -16.61 -8.97 -18.18
C GLU A 72 -15.47 -8.18 -17.52
N ALA A 73 -14.44 -7.83 -18.29
CA ALA A 73 -13.33 -7.01 -17.79
C ALA A 73 -13.80 -5.59 -17.39
N LEU A 74 -14.65 -4.93 -18.20
CA LEU A 74 -15.25 -3.65 -17.84
C LEU A 74 -16.08 -3.75 -16.56
N ARG A 75 -16.85 -4.83 -16.42
CA ARG A 75 -17.67 -5.08 -15.23
C ARG A 75 -16.80 -5.28 -13.99
N ASP A 76 -15.70 -6.00 -14.11
CA ASP A 76 -14.74 -6.16 -13.03
C ASP A 76 -14.14 -4.81 -12.60
N ILE A 77 -13.69 -4.00 -13.54
CA ILE A 77 -13.17 -2.65 -13.29
C ILE A 77 -14.20 -1.79 -12.56
N ARG A 78 -15.47 -1.85 -12.95
CA ARG A 78 -16.57 -1.12 -12.31
C ARG A 78 -16.82 -1.58 -10.85
N PHE A 79 -16.82 -2.89 -10.61
CA PHE A 79 -16.98 -3.42 -9.25
C PHE A 79 -15.82 -3.06 -8.36
N ASP A 80 -14.59 -3.15 -8.86
CA ASP A 80 -13.38 -2.82 -8.11
C ASP A 80 -13.34 -1.31 -7.77
N ALA A 81 -13.77 -0.45 -8.69
CA ALA A 81 -13.90 0.98 -8.43
C ALA A 81 -15.00 1.28 -7.40
N ALA A 82 -16.19 0.66 -7.52
CA ALA A 82 -17.26 0.83 -6.55
C ALA A 82 -16.83 0.38 -5.15
N ARG A 83 -16.12 -0.76 -5.04
CA ARG A 83 -15.61 -1.23 -3.76
C ARG A 83 -14.60 -0.26 -3.17
N ARG A 84 -13.65 0.24 -3.97
CA ARG A 84 -12.69 1.27 -3.52
C ARG A 84 -13.40 2.52 -3.00
N GLN A 85 -14.39 3.03 -3.73
CA GLN A 85 -15.16 4.20 -3.29
C GLN A 85 -15.94 3.94 -2.00
N LEU A 86 -16.51 2.76 -1.81
CA LEU A 86 -17.21 2.38 -0.57
C LEU A 86 -16.25 2.23 0.62
N LEU A 87 -15.05 1.67 0.39
CA LEU A 87 -14.00 1.55 1.42
C LEU A 87 -13.41 2.90 1.82
N LEU A 88 -13.39 3.88 0.91
CA LEU A 88 -12.95 5.26 1.15
C LEU A 88 -14.11 6.20 1.48
N GLY A 89 -15.33 5.68 1.55
CA GLY A 89 -16.56 6.46 1.69
C GLY A 89 -16.66 7.22 3.01
N LYS A 90 -17.33 8.40 2.95
CA LYS A 90 -17.57 9.32 4.06
C LYS A 90 -18.94 9.04 4.71
N PRO A 91 -19.25 9.66 5.87
CA PRO A 91 -20.58 9.57 6.48
C PRO A 91 -21.73 9.96 5.55
N ALA A 92 -21.50 10.88 4.60
CA ALA A 92 -22.49 11.33 3.62
C ALA A 92 -22.55 10.48 2.34
N THR A 93 -21.61 9.54 2.14
CA THR A 93 -21.57 8.68 0.94
C THR A 93 -22.79 7.77 0.90
N LYS A 94 -23.52 7.78 -0.21
CA LYS A 94 -24.63 6.87 -0.45
C LYS A 94 -24.21 5.77 -1.40
N VAL A 95 -24.55 4.54 -1.07
CA VAL A 95 -24.24 3.36 -1.92
C VAL A 95 -24.79 3.53 -3.34
N MET A 96 -25.94 4.16 -3.47
CA MET A 96 -26.59 4.40 -4.77
C MET A 96 -25.74 5.35 -5.64
N ASP A 97 -25.19 6.42 -5.04
CA ASP A 97 -24.37 7.39 -5.76
C ASP A 97 -23.08 6.73 -6.25
N VAL A 98 -22.43 5.90 -5.41
CA VAL A 98 -21.25 5.12 -5.78
C VAL A 98 -21.57 4.13 -6.92
N ALA A 99 -22.68 3.41 -6.84
CA ALA A 99 -23.09 2.49 -7.90
C ALA A 99 -23.29 3.24 -9.24
N THR A 100 -23.97 4.38 -9.20
CA THR A 100 -24.21 5.23 -10.39
C THR A 100 -22.90 5.77 -10.97
N ALA A 101 -22.03 6.32 -10.12
CA ALA A 101 -20.72 6.84 -10.53
C ALA A 101 -19.79 5.77 -11.13
N CYS A 102 -20.01 4.51 -10.77
CA CYS A 102 -19.28 3.37 -11.34
C CYS A 102 -20.02 2.68 -12.51
N GLY A 103 -21.04 3.33 -13.08
CA GLY A 103 -21.73 2.85 -14.28
C GLY A 103 -22.67 1.67 -14.06
N PHE A 104 -23.27 1.53 -12.86
CA PHE A 104 -24.30 0.54 -12.57
C PHE A 104 -25.70 1.17 -12.61
N PRO A 105 -26.49 0.97 -13.67
CA PRO A 105 -27.82 1.59 -13.81
C PRO A 105 -28.89 0.97 -12.89
N HIS A 106 -28.65 -0.25 -12.38
CA HIS A 106 -29.63 -1.00 -11.60
C HIS A 106 -29.07 -1.40 -10.22
N PHE A 107 -29.40 -0.60 -9.21
CA PHE A 107 -28.93 -0.76 -7.84
C PHE A 107 -29.21 -2.16 -7.24
N GLY A 108 -30.37 -2.75 -7.51
CA GLY A 108 -30.71 -4.08 -6.98
C GLY A 108 -29.79 -5.18 -7.53
N ARG A 109 -29.52 -5.16 -8.84
CA ARG A 109 -28.57 -6.11 -9.46
C ARG A 109 -27.14 -5.88 -8.99
N PHE A 110 -26.72 -4.62 -8.88
CA PHE A 110 -25.42 -4.25 -8.34
C PHE A 110 -25.25 -4.85 -6.93
N SER A 111 -26.20 -4.65 -6.02
CA SER A 111 -26.10 -5.10 -4.62
C SER A 111 -26.02 -6.63 -4.50
N ILE A 112 -26.81 -7.38 -5.29
CA ILE A 112 -26.80 -8.85 -5.29
C ILE A 112 -25.44 -9.36 -5.77
N GLU A 113 -24.93 -8.79 -6.85
CA GLU A 113 -23.71 -9.22 -7.47
C GLU A 113 -22.48 -8.79 -6.68
N TYR A 114 -22.51 -7.59 -6.09
CA TYR A 114 -21.50 -7.12 -5.13
C TYR A 114 -21.38 -8.10 -3.97
N ARG A 115 -22.52 -8.50 -3.35
CA ARG A 115 -22.52 -9.49 -2.27
C ARG A 115 -21.96 -10.85 -2.71
N ARG A 116 -22.31 -11.30 -3.91
CA ARG A 116 -21.78 -12.56 -4.47
C ARG A 116 -20.26 -12.51 -4.68
N ARG A 117 -19.73 -11.34 -5.08
CA ARG A 117 -18.32 -11.14 -5.41
C ARG A 117 -17.45 -10.94 -4.16
N TYR A 118 -17.93 -10.16 -3.19
CA TYR A 118 -17.15 -9.72 -2.04
C TYR A 118 -17.62 -10.29 -0.70
N ASN A 119 -18.60 -11.18 -0.71
CA ASN A 119 -19.20 -11.84 0.47
C ASN A 119 -19.76 -10.85 1.53
N GLU A 120 -19.97 -9.59 1.17
CA GLU A 120 -20.58 -8.54 1.98
C GLU A 120 -21.45 -7.63 1.10
N THR A 121 -22.46 -7.00 1.66
CA THR A 121 -23.27 -6.02 0.90
C THR A 121 -22.54 -4.68 0.79
N PRO A 122 -22.81 -3.87 -0.27
CA PRO A 122 -22.25 -2.51 -0.38
C PRO A 122 -22.50 -1.65 0.85
N SER A 123 -23.68 -1.77 1.45
CA SER A 123 -24.02 -1.06 2.70
C SER A 123 -23.27 -1.56 3.91
N GLN A 124 -22.84 -2.83 3.95
CA GLN A 124 -21.98 -3.36 5.01
C GLN A 124 -20.55 -2.83 4.85
N THR A 125 -20.02 -2.80 3.62
CA THR A 125 -18.73 -2.18 3.33
C THR A 125 -18.71 -0.71 3.79
N LEU A 126 -19.74 0.06 3.43
CA LEU A 126 -19.84 1.48 3.77
C LEU A 126 -20.07 1.71 5.28
N ARG A 127 -20.95 0.93 5.94
CA ARG A 127 -21.22 1.06 7.40
C ARG A 127 -20.01 0.73 8.24
N ARG A 128 -19.22 -0.24 7.85
CA ARG A 128 -17.96 -0.57 8.52
C ARG A 128 -17.05 0.67 8.59
N GLN A 129 -17.05 1.50 7.55
CA GLN A 129 -16.34 2.77 7.51
C GLN A 129 -17.02 3.88 8.33
N ALA A 130 -18.34 4.02 8.24
CA ALA A 130 -19.09 5.09 8.90
C ALA A 130 -19.17 4.96 10.44
N THR A 131 -19.24 3.74 10.96
CA THR A 131 -19.26 3.49 12.41
C THR A 131 -17.96 3.96 13.07
N PHE A 132 -16.85 3.93 12.35
CA PHE A 132 -15.56 4.43 12.81
C PHE A 132 -15.44 5.95 12.70
N SER A 133 -16.01 6.60 11.68
CA SER A 133 -15.88 8.05 11.46
C SER A 133 -16.55 8.90 12.56
N ASN A 134 -17.68 8.48 13.08
CA ASN A 134 -18.41 9.22 14.11
C ASN A 134 -17.73 9.20 15.50
N ALA A 135 -17.03 8.11 15.83
CA ALA A 135 -16.23 8.03 17.06
C ALA A 135 -14.98 8.93 16.99
N VAL A 136 -14.53 9.24 15.78
CA VAL A 136 -13.30 9.98 15.49
C VAL A 136 -13.49 11.48 15.54
N ALA A 137 -14.64 12.01 15.12
CA ALA A 137 -14.88 13.46 15.09
C ALA A 137 -14.77 14.08 16.51
N SER A 138 -15.22 13.36 17.54
CA SER A 138 -15.11 13.81 18.94
C SER A 138 -13.68 13.76 19.49
N GLN A 139 -12.81 12.91 18.94
CA GLN A 139 -11.39 12.80 19.36
C GLN A 139 -10.47 13.78 18.65
N LEU A 140 -10.80 14.23 17.44
CA LEU A 140 -9.97 15.16 16.65
C LEU A 140 -9.83 16.54 17.31
N GLN A 141 -10.82 17.00 18.07
CA GLN A 141 -10.74 18.26 18.82
C GLN A 141 -9.67 18.23 19.94
N MET A 142 -9.33 17.07 20.47
CA MET A 142 -8.27 16.93 21.49
C MET A 142 -6.85 16.87 20.92
N PHE A 143 -6.69 16.72 19.60
CA PHE A 143 -5.38 16.54 18.94
C PHE A 143 -4.67 17.83 18.55
N SER A 144 -5.30 18.99 18.72
CA SER A 144 -4.84 20.28 18.18
C SER A 144 -3.62 20.91 18.91
N GLN A 145 -3.12 20.33 20.01
CA GLN A 145 -2.18 21.01 20.91
C GLN A 145 -0.75 20.43 20.95
N SER A 146 -0.26 19.71 19.95
CA SER A 146 1.12 19.24 19.96
C SER A 146 2.03 20.15 19.12
N THR A 147 2.97 20.82 19.77
CA THR A 147 3.97 21.73 19.18
C THR A 147 5.04 21.02 18.33
N ASP A 148 5.05 19.69 18.28
CA ASP A 148 6.12 18.86 17.67
C ASP A 148 5.74 18.24 16.32
N ARG A 149 4.72 18.80 15.65
CA ARG A 149 4.29 18.36 14.32
C ARG A 149 4.90 19.23 13.23
N PRO A 150 5.27 18.64 12.07
CA PRO A 150 5.71 19.45 10.93
C PRO A 150 4.60 20.40 10.51
N GLY A 151 4.88 21.71 10.55
CA GLY A 151 3.96 22.73 10.10
C GLY A 151 4.12 22.96 8.60
N VAL A 152 2.98 23.00 7.88
CA VAL A 152 2.93 23.36 6.45
C VAL A 152 2.08 24.61 6.28
N THR A 153 2.64 25.65 5.69
CA THR A 153 1.86 26.81 5.22
C THR A 153 1.40 26.54 3.80
N ILE A 154 0.13 26.74 3.52
CA ILE A 154 -0.40 26.66 2.16
C ILE A 154 -0.37 28.08 1.58
N GLY A 155 0.39 28.27 0.51
CA GLY A 155 0.44 29.53 -0.23
C GLY A 155 -0.83 29.78 -1.03
N ALA A 156 -1.05 31.05 -1.39
CA ALA A 156 -2.06 31.34 -2.40
C ALA A 156 -1.71 30.59 -3.69
N ILE A 157 -2.70 29.90 -4.27
CA ILE A 157 -2.52 29.20 -5.54
C ILE A 157 -2.47 30.26 -6.64
N GLU A 158 -1.33 30.35 -7.32
CA GLU A 158 -1.15 31.26 -8.46
C GLU A 158 -2.09 30.88 -9.60
N THR A 159 -2.86 31.84 -10.10
CA THR A 159 -3.83 31.60 -11.17
C THR A 159 -3.95 32.80 -12.10
N ALA A 160 -4.58 32.61 -13.26
CA ALA A 160 -5.00 33.69 -14.12
C ALA A 160 -6.17 34.45 -13.49
N VAL A 161 -6.38 35.71 -13.93
CA VAL A 161 -7.52 36.54 -13.49
C VAL A 161 -8.84 35.83 -13.74
N GLY A 162 -9.69 35.79 -12.72
CA GLY A 162 -11.04 35.17 -12.78
C GLY A 162 -11.14 33.78 -12.17
N HIS A 163 -10.04 33.17 -11.72
CA HIS A 163 -10.03 31.84 -11.09
C HIS A 163 -9.67 31.87 -9.59
N GLU A 164 -9.68 33.05 -8.97
CA GLU A 164 -9.22 33.23 -7.58
C GLU A 164 -10.12 32.52 -6.56
N GLU A 165 -11.41 32.40 -6.84
CA GLU A 165 -12.36 31.68 -5.96
C GLU A 165 -12.10 30.18 -6.00
N ALA A 166 -11.89 29.61 -7.19
CA ALA A 166 -11.52 28.20 -7.36
C ALA A 166 -10.19 27.91 -6.66
N ALA A 167 -9.19 28.78 -6.83
CA ALA A 167 -7.88 28.66 -6.20
C ALA A 167 -7.97 28.65 -4.66
N ARG A 168 -8.82 29.50 -4.07
CA ARG A 168 -9.07 29.51 -2.62
C ARG A 168 -9.75 28.23 -2.16
N GLY A 169 -10.80 27.77 -2.86
CA GLY A 169 -11.47 26.51 -2.53
C GLY A 169 -10.52 25.30 -2.55
N ILE A 170 -9.62 25.23 -3.54
CA ILE A 170 -8.58 24.19 -3.61
C ILE A 170 -7.63 24.28 -2.40
N ALA A 171 -7.20 25.47 -2.02
CA ALA A 171 -6.31 25.65 -0.86
C ALA A 171 -6.99 25.20 0.45
N ASP A 172 -8.27 25.52 0.63
CA ASP A 172 -9.06 25.15 1.81
C ASP A 172 -9.28 23.62 1.90
N GLU A 173 -9.56 22.96 0.78
CA GLU A 173 -9.68 21.50 0.73
C GLU A 173 -8.35 20.81 1.08
N ILE A 174 -7.23 21.32 0.57
CA ILE A 174 -5.90 20.81 0.91
C ILE A 174 -5.60 21.03 2.41
N ALA A 175 -5.91 22.21 2.95
CA ALA A 175 -5.71 22.50 4.37
C ALA A 175 -6.49 21.51 5.24
N THR A 176 -7.73 21.25 4.88
CA THR A 176 -8.61 20.28 5.55
C THR A 176 -8.03 18.86 5.45
N ALA A 177 -7.58 18.44 4.28
CA ALA A 177 -6.99 17.11 4.08
C ALA A 177 -5.69 16.94 4.89
N LEU A 178 -4.81 17.93 4.90
CA LEU A 178 -3.56 17.91 5.69
C LEU A 178 -3.84 17.88 7.19
N ALA A 179 -4.79 18.66 7.68
CA ALA A 179 -5.19 18.65 9.09
C ALA A 179 -5.70 17.26 9.52
N ARG A 180 -6.50 16.60 8.69
CA ARG A 180 -7.01 15.24 8.96
C ARG A 180 -5.89 14.21 9.13
N ILE A 181 -4.81 14.32 8.37
CA ILE A 181 -3.65 13.41 8.46
C ILE A 181 -2.65 13.81 9.54
N GLY A 182 -3.01 14.78 10.37
CA GLY A 182 -2.21 15.24 11.50
C GLY A 182 -1.02 16.14 11.13
N ILE A 183 -1.02 16.72 9.94
CA ILE A 183 -0.08 17.78 9.55
C ILE A 183 -0.69 19.11 9.98
N SER A 184 0.05 19.89 10.77
CA SER A 184 -0.38 21.21 11.21
C SER A 184 -0.37 22.18 10.04
N THR A 185 -1.52 22.80 9.75
CA THR A 185 -1.60 23.88 8.75
C THR A 185 -1.71 25.21 9.45
N THR A 186 -0.90 26.18 9.04
CA THR A 186 -0.93 27.54 9.61
C THR A 186 -1.12 28.57 8.51
N ALA A 187 -2.00 29.53 8.76
CA ALA A 187 -2.20 30.66 7.85
C ALA A 187 -1.05 31.70 7.94
N SER A 188 -0.30 31.70 9.05
CA SER A 188 0.82 32.62 9.26
C SER A 188 2.10 32.09 8.63
N ALA A 189 2.60 32.81 7.64
CA ALA A 189 3.82 32.46 6.92
C ALA A 189 5.08 32.35 7.81
N GLY A 190 5.07 32.88 9.04
CA GLY A 190 6.23 32.89 9.94
C GLY A 190 6.41 31.63 10.79
N SER A 191 5.37 30.80 10.96
CA SER A 191 5.36 29.74 11.97
C SER A 191 5.55 28.32 11.42
N ALA A 192 5.42 28.11 10.10
CA ALA A 192 5.56 26.79 9.50
C ALA A 192 6.91 26.62 8.79
N ARG A 193 7.53 25.46 8.97
CA ARG A 193 8.79 25.09 8.34
C ARG A 193 8.66 24.85 6.85
N TYR A 194 7.56 24.27 6.44
CA TYR A 194 7.33 23.90 5.04
C TYR A 194 6.29 24.80 4.40
N HIS A 195 6.45 25.02 3.10
CA HIS A 195 5.54 25.81 2.28
C HIS A 195 5.04 24.97 1.11
N LEU A 196 3.73 24.80 0.99
CA LEU A 196 3.09 24.20 -0.17
C LEU A 196 2.66 25.32 -1.12
N ALA A 197 3.40 25.50 -2.20
CA ALA A 197 3.07 26.43 -3.27
C ALA A 197 2.23 25.72 -4.33
N GLY A 198 1.17 26.37 -4.82
CA GLY A 198 0.31 25.88 -5.90
C GLY A 198 0.27 26.85 -7.06
N ALA A 199 0.08 26.35 -8.29
CA ALA A 199 -0.14 27.17 -9.47
C ALA A 199 -1.08 26.45 -10.45
N ILE A 200 -2.07 27.18 -10.99
CA ILE A 200 -2.90 26.76 -12.12
C ILE A 200 -2.31 27.38 -13.39
N ARG A 201 -2.00 26.55 -14.38
CA ARG A 201 -1.43 26.97 -15.67
C ARG A 201 -2.25 26.40 -16.81
N GLY A 202 -2.62 27.25 -17.78
CA GLY A 202 -3.50 26.89 -18.90
C GLY A 202 -4.98 27.08 -18.55
N THR A 203 -5.86 26.74 -19.49
CA THR A 203 -7.32 26.90 -19.39
C THR A 203 -8.04 25.67 -19.91
N GLY A 204 -9.28 25.44 -19.46
CA GLY A 204 -10.12 24.33 -19.85
C GLY A 204 -9.54 22.96 -19.52
N ALA A 205 -9.88 21.94 -20.30
CA ALA A 205 -9.49 20.53 -20.05
C ALA A 205 -7.97 20.26 -20.12
N GLN A 206 -7.17 21.22 -20.59
CA GLN A 206 -5.69 21.13 -20.61
C GLN A 206 -5.02 21.94 -19.52
N ALA A 207 -5.77 22.50 -18.60
CA ALA A 207 -5.22 23.21 -17.46
C ALA A 207 -4.45 22.27 -16.53
N ARG A 208 -3.37 22.77 -15.95
CA ARG A 208 -2.45 22.02 -15.09
C ARG A 208 -2.40 22.66 -13.72
N LEU A 209 -2.73 21.91 -12.72
CA LEU A 209 -2.53 22.27 -11.33
C LEU A 209 -1.19 21.67 -10.87
N ILE A 210 -0.27 22.54 -10.44
CA ILE A 210 1.09 22.16 -10.05
C ILE A 210 1.28 22.53 -8.59
N PHE A 211 1.68 21.56 -7.78
CA PHE A 211 2.05 21.77 -6.38
C PHE A 211 3.54 21.53 -6.18
N ARG A 212 4.14 22.28 -5.24
CA ARG A 212 5.52 22.15 -4.81
C ARG A 212 5.60 22.28 -3.30
N LEU A 213 6.21 21.30 -2.64
CA LEU A 213 6.57 21.42 -1.22
C LEU A 213 7.98 21.98 -1.12
N ILE A 214 8.15 23.05 -0.38
CA ILE A 214 9.40 23.79 -0.24
C ILE A 214 9.77 23.85 1.24
N ASP A 215 11.00 23.45 1.57
CA ASP A 215 11.60 23.74 2.88
C ASP A 215 12.00 25.21 2.93
N ARG A 216 11.42 25.95 3.86
CA ARG A 216 11.63 27.40 3.98
C ARG A 216 12.97 27.78 4.60
N GLU A 217 13.61 26.86 5.32
CA GLU A 217 14.90 27.10 5.97
C GLU A 217 16.03 27.18 4.93
N ASN A 218 15.97 26.34 3.89
CA ASN A 218 17.04 26.24 2.90
C ASN A 218 16.58 26.43 1.44
N GLY A 219 15.29 26.65 1.21
CA GLY A 219 14.70 26.87 -0.12
C GLY A 219 14.63 25.61 -1.00
N ARG A 220 14.93 24.42 -0.48
CA ARG A 220 14.89 23.17 -1.25
C ARG A 220 13.47 22.78 -1.63
N HIS A 221 13.29 22.41 -2.88
CA HIS A 221 12.07 21.76 -3.35
C HIS A 221 12.11 20.28 -2.96
N LEU A 222 11.24 19.88 -2.04
CA LEU A 222 11.19 18.54 -1.49
C LEU A 222 10.31 17.59 -2.31
N TRP A 223 9.28 18.16 -2.97
CA TRP A 223 8.32 17.40 -3.73
C TRP A 223 7.61 18.31 -4.74
N ALA A 224 7.22 17.74 -5.87
CA ALA A 224 6.38 18.38 -6.86
C ALA A 224 5.38 17.39 -7.44
N HIS A 225 4.16 17.85 -7.68
CA HIS A 225 3.10 17.05 -8.28
C HIS A 225 2.32 17.87 -9.29
N ARG A 226 1.95 17.24 -10.41
CA ARG A 226 1.17 17.85 -11.48
C ARG A 226 -0.09 17.04 -11.71
N ILE A 227 -1.23 17.72 -11.78
CA ILE A 227 -2.53 17.14 -12.03
C ILE A 227 -3.10 17.87 -13.25
N GLU A 228 -3.54 17.13 -14.26
CA GLU A 228 -4.22 17.68 -15.44
C GLU A 228 -5.73 17.57 -15.24
N GLY A 229 -6.46 18.61 -15.63
CA GLY A 229 -7.93 18.63 -15.46
C GLY A 229 -8.52 19.99 -15.80
N ASP A 230 -9.85 20.06 -15.83
CA ASP A 230 -10.59 21.31 -16.00
C ASP A 230 -10.79 21.96 -14.63
N TRP A 231 -9.92 22.93 -14.32
CA TRP A 231 -9.89 23.64 -13.03
C TRP A 231 -10.70 24.93 -13.02
N ASP A 232 -11.45 25.21 -14.10
CA ASP A 232 -12.34 26.37 -14.18
C ASP A 232 -13.55 26.23 -13.26
N ARG A 233 -13.80 25.01 -12.76
CA ARG A 233 -14.83 24.73 -11.77
C ARG A 233 -14.18 24.29 -10.46
N ALA A 234 -14.44 25.02 -9.35
CA ALA A 234 -13.99 24.62 -8.01
C ALA A 234 -14.42 23.19 -7.62
N ALA A 235 -15.53 22.71 -8.17
CA ALA A 235 -16.04 21.35 -7.99
C ALA A 235 -15.18 20.25 -8.64
N ALA A 236 -14.22 20.58 -9.50
CA ALA A 236 -13.31 19.61 -10.10
C ALA A 236 -12.20 19.16 -9.13
N PHE A 237 -11.86 19.96 -8.13
CA PHE A 237 -10.94 19.62 -7.06
C PHE A 237 -11.75 19.22 -5.82
N ASP A 238 -12.09 17.95 -5.74
CA ASP A 238 -12.86 17.41 -4.65
C ASP A 238 -11.96 16.97 -3.48
N GLU A 239 -12.60 16.60 -2.36
CA GLU A 239 -11.93 16.08 -1.18
C GLU A 239 -11.15 14.78 -1.47
N GLN A 240 -11.53 13.98 -2.46
CA GLN A 240 -10.76 12.78 -2.83
C GLN A 240 -9.40 13.16 -3.38
N LEU A 241 -9.36 14.16 -4.26
CA LEU A 241 -8.14 14.66 -4.85
C LEU A 241 -7.24 15.32 -3.80
N ALA A 242 -7.82 16.14 -2.90
CA ALA A 242 -7.11 16.71 -1.76
C ALA A 242 -6.50 15.64 -0.84
N THR A 243 -7.25 14.58 -0.56
CA THR A 243 -6.79 13.45 0.25
C THR A 243 -5.66 12.69 -0.44
N ARG A 244 -5.74 12.44 -1.74
CA ARG A 244 -4.67 11.79 -2.52
C ARG A 244 -3.42 12.66 -2.58
N LEU A 245 -3.55 13.97 -2.75
CA LEU A 245 -2.44 14.91 -2.72
C LEU A 245 -1.74 14.90 -1.35
N ALA A 246 -2.50 14.96 -0.26
CA ALA A 246 -1.97 14.91 1.10
C ALA A 246 -1.25 13.58 1.38
N ALA A 247 -1.80 12.46 0.89
CA ALA A 247 -1.14 11.15 0.98
C ALA A 247 0.18 11.10 0.21
N ALA A 248 0.21 11.61 -1.02
CA ALA A 248 1.40 11.64 -1.87
C ALA A 248 2.52 12.56 -1.33
N LEU A 249 2.15 13.62 -0.62
CA LEU A 249 3.10 14.54 0.01
C LEU A 249 3.77 13.96 1.27
N ARG A 250 3.07 13.08 2.00
CA ARG A 250 3.51 12.55 3.30
C ARG A 250 4.88 11.86 3.29
N PRO A 251 5.24 10.98 2.34
CA PRO A 251 6.57 10.36 2.30
C PRO A 251 7.69 11.38 2.20
N SER A 252 7.54 12.41 1.36
CA SER A 252 8.54 13.47 1.19
C SER A 252 8.69 14.35 2.42
N LEU A 253 7.57 14.66 3.10
CA LEU A 253 7.60 15.41 4.36
C LEU A 253 8.28 14.59 5.46
N ARG A 254 7.99 13.29 5.54
CA ARG A 254 8.66 12.37 6.48
C ARG A 254 10.16 12.28 6.21
N ALA A 255 10.57 12.14 4.95
CA ALA A 255 11.98 12.11 4.57
C ALA A 255 12.70 13.41 4.97
N ALA A 256 12.08 14.57 4.74
CA ALA A 256 12.64 15.87 5.14
C ALA A 256 12.80 16.00 6.67
N GLU A 257 11.84 15.51 7.45
CA GLU A 257 11.95 15.51 8.92
C GLU A 257 13.05 14.57 9.42
N ILE A 258 13.23 13.40 8.76
CA ILE A 258 14.34 12.49 9.04
C ILE A 258 15.67 13.15 8.70
N ASP A 259 15.82 13.74 7.51
CA ASP A 259 17.03 14.44 7.09
C ASP A 259 17.39 15.56 8.07
N ARG A 260 16.40 16.34 8.50
CA ARG A 260 16.58 17.38 9.50
C ARG A 260 17.08 16.81 10.85
N ALA A 261 16.45 15.74 11.32
CA ALA A 261 16.88 15.09 12.55
C ALA A 261 18.33 14.60 12.45
N LEU A 262 18.73 14.06 11.29
CA LEU A 262 20.10 13.61 11.02
C LEU A 262 21.14 14.73 11.05
N GLN A 263 20.75 15.95 10.67
CA GLN A 263 21.63 17.14 10.64
C GLN A 263 21.80 17.83 12.01
N LYS A 264 20.91 17.56 12.99
CA LYS A 264 21.04 18.10 14.34
C LYS A 264 22.28 17.55 15.05
N ARG A 265 22.89 18.37 15.91
CA ARG A 265 23.95 17.90 16.79
C ARG A 265 23.38 16.94 17.83
N ASP A 266 24.16 15.97 18.28
CA ASP A 266 23.71 14.94 19.23
C ASP A 266 23.29 15.52 20.58
N THR A 267 23.86 16.69 20.96
CA THR A 267 23.47 17.45 22.16
C THR A 267 22.06 18.03 22.11
N ASP A 268 21.53 18.27 20.90
CA ASP A 268 20.30 19.02 20.65
C ASP A 268 19.12 18.08 20.27
N LEU A 269 19.34 16.76 20.33
CA LEU A 269 18.37 15.77 19.96
C LEU A 269 17.29 15.58 21.03
N THR A 270 16.04 15.67 20.60
CA THR A 270 14.89 15.23 21.41
C THR A 270 14.65 13.72 21.23
N ALA A 271 13.81 13.12 22.09
CA ALA A 271 13.37 11.74 21.90
C ALA A 271 12.66 11.54 20.55
N GLN A 272 11.94 12.55 20.07
CA GLN A 272 11.31 12.55 18.76
C GLN A 272 12.35 12.54 17.62
N ASP A 273 13.43 13.33 17.72
CA ASP A 273 14.50 13.35 16.72
C ASP A 273 15.22 12.00 16.66
N LEU A 274 15.48 11.37 17.81
CA LEU A 274 16.06 10.03 17.87
C LEU A 274 15.15 8.97 17.25
N ALA A 275 13.84 9.05 17.48
CA ALA A 275 12.86 8.17 16.83
C ALA A 275 12.83 8.36 15.30
N LEU A 276 12.94 9.61 14.82
CA LEU A 276 13.03 9.91 13.38
C LEU A 276 14.34 9.37 12.79
N ARG A 277 15.49 9.51 13.49
CA ARG A 277 16.77 8.90 13.08
C ARG A 277 16.74 7.37 13.04
N ALA A 278 15.96 6.74 13.93
CA ALA A 278 15.80 5.29 13.99
C ALA A 278 14.90 4.75 12.87
N MET A 279 13.96 5.57 12.39
CA MET A 279 12.90 5.13 11.46
C MET A 279 13.43 4.46 10.18
N PRO A 280 14.46 4.95 9.47
CA PRO A 280 15.00 4.27 8.30
C PRO A 280 15.46 2.84 8.60
N GLY A 281 16.09 2.62 9.76
CA GLY A 281 16.55 1.29 10.19
C GLY A 281 15.39 0.35 10.56
N VAL A 282 14.26 0.86 11.05
CA VAL A 282 13.05 0.06 11.26
C VAL A 282 12.36 -0.27 9.94
N LEU A 283 12.37 0.66 8.98
CA LEU A 283 11.71 0.50 7.68
C LEU A 283 12.50 -0.37 6.70
N SER A 284 13.81 -0.55 6.90
CA SER A 284 14.65 -1.37 6.02
C SER A 284 14.33 -2.86 6.11
N LEU A 285 13.71 -3.31 7.21
CA LEU A 285 13.36 -4.71 7.49
C LEU A 285 14.55 -5.68 7.36
N ASP A 286 15.76 -5.21 7.65
CA ASP A 286 16.99 -5.99 7.72
C ASP A 286 17.62 -5.94 9.12
N GLU A 287 18.50 -6.90 9.43
CA GLU A 287 19.10 -7.06 10.75
C GLU A 287 19.97 -5.88 11.15
N ALA A 288 20.80 -5.38 10.24
CA ALA A 288 21.73 -4.29 10.54
C ALA A 288 20.98 -2.96 10.78
N GLY A 289 19.93 -2.69 10.00
CA GLY A 289 19.04 -1.54 10.21
C GLY A 289 18.30 -1.64 11.53
N ASN A 290 17.75 -2.82 11.85
CA ASN A 290 17.07 -3.09 13.11
C ASN A 290 18.00 -2.84 14.30
N ALA A 291 19.23 -3.38 14.29
CA ALA A 291 20.20 -3.21 15.37
C ALA A 291 20.55 -1.72 15.59
N ARG A 292 20.84 -0.97 14.52
CA ARG A 292 21.09 0.48 14.61
C ARG A 292 19.89 1.25 15.16
N ALA A 293 18.69 0.93 14.68
CA ALA A 293 17.46 1.56 15.15
C ALA A 293 17.24 1.33 16.65
N MET A 294 17.48 0.12 17.15
CA MET A 294 17.29 -0.21 18.56
C MET A 294 18.19 0.60 19.50
N VAL A 295 19.42 0.92 19.10
CA VAL A 295 20.29 1.81 19.88
C VAL A 295 19.64 3.18 20.08
N LEU A 296 19.19 3.79 18.98
CA LEU A 296 18.55 5.11 18.99
C LEU A 296 17.21 5.10 19.75
N LEU A 297 16.42 4.04 19.59
CA LEU A 297 15.11 3.90 20.25
C LEU A 297 15.27 3.72 21.76
N ASN A 298 16.27 2.95 22.21
CA ASN A 298 16.57 2.82 23.64
C ASN A 298 16.95 4.17 24.24
N GLU A 299 17.78 4.95 23.56
CA GLU A 299 18.14 6.30 24.00
C GLU A 299 16.92 7.23 24.00
N ALA A 300 16.07 7.18 22.97
CA ALA A 300 14.84 7.97 22.91
C ALA A 300 13.90 7.67 24.09
N MET A 301 13.69 6.39 24.39
CA MET A 301 12.87 5.95 25.53
C MET A 301 13.48 6.29 26.88
N ALA A 302 14.81 6.37 26.99
CA ALA A 302 15.47 6.83 28.22
C ALA A 302 15.30 8.35 28.42
N ARG A 303 15.32 9.15 27.34
CA ARG A 303 15.12 10.61 27.40
C ARG A 303 13.68 11.02 27.70
N ASP A 304 12.72 10.33 27.09
CA ASP A 304 11.28 10.59 27.24
C ASP A 304 10.50 9.24 27.23
N PRO A 305 10.32 8.63 28.42
CA PRO A 305 9.64 7.34 28.54
C PRO A 305 8.17 7.33 28.13
N ASP A 306 7.55 8.50 28.03
CA ASP A 306 6.12 8.68 27.72
C ASP A 306 5.91 9.22 26.30
N ASN A 307 6.97 9.25 25.48
CA ASN A 307 6.83 9.52 24.06
C ASN A 307 6.33 8.25 23.33
N PRO A 308 5.14 8.26 22.73
CA PRO A 308 4.55 7.06 22.17
C PRO A 308 5.24 6.59 20.88
N LEU A 309 5.91 7.48 20.11
CA LEU A 309 6.51 7.10 18.83
C LEU A 309 7.72 6.20 18.97
N PRO A 310 8.73 6.51 19.82
CA PRO A 310 9.84 5.58 20.09
C PRO A 310 9.37 4.21 20.60
N LEU A 311 8.37 4.19 21.48
CA LEU A 311 7.78 2.95 22.01
C LEU A 311 7.13 2.11 20.90
N ALA A 312 6.35 2.72 20.01
CA ALA A 312 5.71 2.02 18.91
C ALA A 312 6.74 1.47 17.90
N LEU A 313 7.77 2.26 17.56
CA LEU A 313 8.86 1.82 16.69
C LEU A 313 9.68 0.69 17.31
N ALA A 314 9.99 0.77 18.62
CA ALA A 314 10.67 -0.29 19.34
C ALA A 314 9.83 -1.58 19.38
N ALA A 315 8.53 -1.46 19.62
CA ALA A 315 7.62 -2.60 19.54
C ALA A 315 7.71 -3.29 18.18
N TRP A 316 7.67 -2.52 17.09
CA TRP A 316 7.78 -3.09 15.75
C TRP A 316 9.17 -3.66 15.47
N ALA A 317 10.25 -3.01 15.91
CA ALA A 317 11.60 -3.54 15.77
C ALA A 317 11.77 -4.89 16.50
N TYR A 318 11.20 -5.04 17.70
CA TYR A 318 11.20 -6.33 18.42
C TYR A 318 10.34 -7.39 17.68
N ALA A 319 9.19 -7.03 17.13
CA ALA A 319 8.40 -7.96 16.32
C ALA A 319 9.17 -8.45 15.08
N GLN A 320 9.93 -7.56 14.42
CA GLN A 320 10.80 -7.93 13.29
C GLN A 320 11.86 -8.96 13.69
N ARG A 321 12.45 -8.82 14.88
CA ARG A 321 13.45 -9.78 15.38
C ARG A 321 12.90 -11.18 15.49
N VAL A 322 11.61 -11.31 15.84
CA VAL A 322 10.91 -12.61 15.88
C VAL A 322 10.67 -13.12 14.46
N VAL A 323 10.02 -12.32 13.59
CA VAL A 323 9.51 -12.83 12.30
C VAL A 323 10.55 -12.88 11.18
N TYR A 324 11.70 -12.21 11.33
CA TYR A 324 12.79 -12.20 10.35
C TYR A 324 14.08 -12.84 10.90
N TYR A 325 14.01 -13.53 12.04
CA TYR A 325 15.11 -14.32 12.63
C TYR A 325 16.31 -13.48 13.09
N PHE A 326 16.11 -12.20 13.45
CA PHE A 326 17.20 -11.33 13.94
C PHE A 326 17.46 -11.48 15.43
N GLY A 327 16.52 -12.04 16.19
CA GLY A 327 16.58 -12.15 17.66
C GLY A 327 17.24 -13.43 18.14
N ALA A 328 18.05 -13.32 19.17
CA ALA A 328 18.61 -14.48 19.86
C ALA A 328 17.60 -15.14 20.83
N ASP A 329 16.64 -14.36 21.36
CA ASP A 329 15.57 -14.83 22.25
C ASP A 329 14.20 -14.35 21.73
N PRO A 330 13.55 -15.12 20.86
CA PRO A 330 12.25 -14.76 20.29
C PRO A 330 11.13 -14.60 21.33
N ALA A 331 11.18 -15.34 22.43
CA ALA A 331 10.17 -15.25 23.49
C ALA A 331 10.25 -13.91 24.24
N GLN A 332 11.46 -13.49 24.59
CA GLN A 332 11.72 -12.20 25.22
C GLN A 332 11.40 -11.04 24.27
N ASP A 333 11.80 -11.15 22.99
CA ASP A 333 11.52 -10.13 21.97
C ASP A 333 10.01 -9.97 21.76
N ARG A 334 9.24 -11.07 21.72
CA ARG A 334 7.77 -11.06 21.68
C ARG A 334 7.18 -10.32 22.89
N ALA A 335 7.61 -10.67 24.09
CA ALA A 335 7.11 -10.04 25.32
C ALA A 335 7.38 -8.54 25.35
N ARG A 336 8.58 -8.10 24.96
CA ARG A 336 8.96 -6.67 24.85
C ARG A 336 8.14 -5.94 23.80
N SER A 337 7.97 -6.55 22.63
CA SER A 337 7.16 -5.98 21.55
C SER A 337 5.74 -5.66 22.02
N VAL A 338 5.07 -6.65 22.62
CA VAL A 338 3.69 -6.49 23.10
C VAL A 338 3.61 -5.44 24.22
N ALA A 339 4.55 -5.46 25.17
CA ALA A 339 4.59 -4.49 26.27
C ALA A 339 4.76 -3.05 25.77
N TYR A 340 5.70 -2.80 24.86
CA TYR A 340 5.91 -1.48 24.30
C TYR A 340 4.75 -1.02 23.40
N ALA A 341 4.15 -1.91 22.60
CA ALA A 341 2.97 -1.59 21.81
C ALA A 341 1.80 -1.16 22.71
N ARG A 342 1.51 -1.93 23.77
CA ARG A 342 0.44 -1.60 24.73
C ARG A 342 0.71 -0.28 25.46
N LYS A 343 1.96 -0.03 25.89
CA LYS A 343 2.34 1.25 26.50
C LYS A 343 2.15 2.41 25.50
N ALA A 344 2.61 2.30 24.26
CA ALA A 344 2.42 3.35 23.25
C ALA A 344 0.94 3.66 23.02
N LEU A 345 0.08 2.63 22.95
CA LEU A 345 -1.36 2.76 22.74
C LEU A 345 -2.09 3.39 23.94
N SER A 346 -1.58 3.25 25.15
CA SER A 346 -2.18 3.85 26.34
C SER A 346 -1.88 5.34 26.48
N LEU A 347 -0.81 5.84 25.85
CA LEU A 347 -0.35 7.22 26.02
C LEU A 347 -1.08 8.20 25.08
N ARG A 348 -1.26 7.87 23.80
CA ARG A 348 -1.87 8.75 22.81
C ARG A 348 -2.43 7.99 21.60
N ALA A 349 -3.57 8.44 21.09
CA ALA A 349 -4.21 7.87 19.90
C ALA A 349 -3.80 8.58 18.59
N ASP A 350 -2.51 8.89 18.40
CA ASP A 350 -1.99 9.40 17.12
C ASP A 350 -2.11 8.28 16.05
N PRO A 351 -2.66 8.55 14.86
CA PRO A 351 -2.88 7.52 13.84
C PRO A 351 -1.59 6.83 13.38
N ARG A 352 -0.43 7.53 13.40
CA ARG A 352 0.87 6.93 13.08
C ARG A 352 1.28 5.93 14.16
N VAL A 353 1.14 6.30 15.43
CA VAL A 353 1.42 5.43 16.58
C VAL A 353 0.50 4.21 16.55
N LEU A 354 -0.79 4.39 16.29
CA LEU A 354 -1.75 3.29 16.12
C LEU A 354 -1.32 2.33 15.01
N ALA A 355 -0.96 2.85 13.84
CA ALA A 355 -0.58 2.03 12.70
C ALA A 355 0.71 1.25 12.98
N VAL A 356 1.73 1.86 13.58
CA VAL A 356 3.01 1.22 13.90
C VAL A 356 2.86 0.19 15.01
N ALA A 357 2.20 0.53 16.13
CA ALA A 357 1.95 -0.39 17.22
C ALA A 357 1.04 -1.56 16.80
N GLY A 358 0.00 -1.27 15.99
CA GLY A 358 -0.85 -2.29 15.40
C GLY A 358 -0.09 -3.24 14.46
N THR A 359 0.93 -2.74 13.76
CA THR A 359 1.83 -3.57 12.94
C THR A 359 2.61 -4.55 13.81
N ALA A 360 3.21 -4.09 14.91
CA ALA A 360 3.92 -4.96 15.83
C ALA A 360 3.02 -6.08 16.37
N LEU A 361 1.83 -5.72 16.86
CA LEU A 361 0.85 -6.67 17.39
C LEU A 361 0.39 -7.69 16.34
N SER A 362 0.17 -7.24 15.10
CA SER A 362 -0.31 -8.12 14.02
C SER A 362 0.70 -9.15 13.56
N LEU A 363 1.99 -8.85 13.63
CA LEU A 363 3.06 -9.80 13.30
C LEU A 363 3.15 -10.93 14.34
N LEU A 364 2.69 -10.66 15.55
CA LEU A 364 2.74 -11.58 16.69
C LEU A 364 1.39 -12.24 17.02
N ASP A 365 0.41 -12.12 16.14
CA ASP A 365 -0.93 -12.71 16.28
C ASP A 365 -1.70 -12.19 17.52
N GLU A 366 -1.49 -10.93 17.88
CA GLU A 366 -2.22 -10.31 18.99
C GLU A 366 -3.65 -9.92 18.58
N GLU A 367 -4.64 -10.42 19.28
CA GLU A 367 -6.07 -10.24 18.98
C GLU A 367 -6.50 -8.77 18.81
N SER A 368 -5.85 -7.86 19.53
CA SER A 368 -6.15 -6.42 19.47
C SER A 368 -5.69 -5.74 18.17
N ALA A 369 -4.79 -6.35 17.41
CA ALA A 369 -4.14 -5.74 16.24
C ALA A 369 -5.11 -5.17 15.22
N GLU A 370 -6.16 -5.94 14.88
CA GLU A 370 -7.16 -5.50 13.91
C GLU A 370 -7.88 -4.23 14.33
N ARG A 371 -8.35 -4.20 15.57
CA ARG A 371 -9.06 -3.02 16.12
C ARG A 371 -8.16 -1.79 16.10
N VAL A 372 -6.87 -1.97 16.38
CA VAL A 372 -5.88 -0.88 16.39
C VAL A 372 -5.65 -0.36 14.96
N ILE A 373 -5.45 -1.25 13.98
CA ILE A 373 -5.28 -0.86 12.57
C ILE A 373 -6.56 -0.23 12.01
N ALA A 374 -7.73 -0.80 12.31
CA ALA A 374 -9.01 -0.22 11.91
C ALA A 374 -9.21 1.19 12.50
N LYS A 375 -8.82 1.41 13.76
CA LYS A 375 -8.85 2.74 14.40
C LYS A 375 -7.87 3.71 13.70
N ALA A 376 -6.68 3.27 13.33
CA ALA A 376 -5.74 4.10 12.57
C ALA A 376 -6.35 4.57 11.23
N LEU A 377 -6.95 3.65 10.46
CA LEU A 377 -7.62 3.95 9.20
C LEU A 377 -8.87 4.83 9.36
N ALA A 378 -9.60 4.66 10.46
CA ALA A 378 -10.76 5.50 10.75
C ALA A 378 -10.37 6.97 10.98
N ILE A 379 -9.23 7.20 11.64
CA ILE A 379 -8.70 8.56 11.89
C ILE A 379 -8.03 9.09 10.61
N ASP A 380 -7.28 8.26 9.91
CA ASP A 380 -6.51 8.61 8.71
C ASP A 380 -6.70 7.60 7.59
N GLY A 381 -7.81 7.75 6.86
CA GLY A 381 -8.14 6.90 5.71
C GLY A 381 -7.20 7.04 4.52
N SER A 382 -6.26 8.00 4.55
CA SER A 382 -5.23 8.18 3.53
C SER A 382 -3.87 7.57 3.89
N SER A 383 -3.78 6.83 5.00
CA SER A 383 -2.55 6.19 5.43
C SER A 383 -2.23 4.95 4.60
N ALA A 384 -1.35 5.09 3.61
CA ALA A 384 -0.85 3.95 2.82
C ALA A 384 -0.27 2.85 3.72
N PHE A 385 0.45 3.22 4.77
CA PHE A 385 1.01 2.27 5.75
C PHE A 385 -0.08 1.46 6.47
N ALA A 386 -1.15 2.13 6.95
CA ALA A 386 -2.24 1.44 7.62
C ALA A 386 -3.07 0.57 6.65
N TRP A 387 -3.25 1.01 5.39
CA TRP A 387 -3.86 0.18 4.34
C TRP A 387 -3.06 -1.07 4.04
N GLY A 388 -1.74 -0.93 3.85
CA GLY A 388 -0.85 -2.08 3.67
C GLY A 388 -0.93 -3.05 4.85
N ARG A 389 -0.95 -2.53 6.09
CA ARG A 389 -1.09 -3.39 7.27
C ARG A 389 -2.45 -4.08 7.35
N SER A 390 -3.53 -3.37 6.96
CA SER A 390 -4.86 -3.97 6.85
C SER A 390 -4.91 -5.08 5.79
N GLY A 391 -4.17 -4.94 4.68
CA GLY A 391 -3.98 -6.01 3.70
C GLY A 391 -3.33 -7.25 4.32
N TRP A 392 -2.31 -7.08 5.15
CA TRP A 392 -1.69 -8.19 5.89
C TRP A 392 -2.67 -8.87 6.85
N MET A 393 -3.57 -8.13 7.52
CA MET A 393 -4.62 -8.75 8.35
C MET A 393 -5.54 -9.64 7.53
N ASP A 394 -5.88 -9.25 6.29
CA ASP A 394 -6.66 -10.11 5.40
C ASP A 394 -5.87 -11.32 4.89
N VAL A 395 -4.56 -11.18 4.64
CA VAL A 395 -3.68 -12.33 4.33
C VAL A 395 -3.73 -13.37 5.45
N TYR A 396 -3.64 -12.94 6.70
CA TYR A 396 -3.66 -13.83 7.87
C TYR A 396 -5.01 -14.53 8.09
N ARG A 397 -6.09 -13.94 7.58
CA ARG A 397 -7.45 -14.54 7.62
C ARG A 397 -7.81 -15.37 6.41
N GLY A 398 -6.94 -15.42 5.41
CA GLY A 398 -7.26 -16.10 4.15
C GLY A 398 -8.20 -15.33 3.23
N ASN A 399 -8.40 -14.02 3.46
CA ASN A 399 -9.21 -13.15 2.59
C ASN A 399 -8.37 -12.61 1.43
N HIS A 400 -7.91 -13.49 0.54
CA HIS A 400 -6.83 -13.23 -0.42
C HIS A 400 -7.12 -12.05 -1.36
N ASP A 401 -8.32 -11.98 -1.94
CA ASP A 401 -8.65 -10.93 -2.91
C ASP A 401 -8.86 -9.57 -2.21
N ALA A 402 -9.44 -9.56 -1.00
CA ALA A 402 -9.53 -8.36 -0.18
C ALA A 402 -8.13 -7.84 0.23
N ALA A 403 -7.19 -8.74 0.54
CA ALA A 403 -5.81 -8.38 0.84
C ALA A 403 -5.15 -7.67 -0.34
N ILE A 404 -5.27 -8.23 -1.55
CA ILE A 404 -4.71 -7.66 -2.78
C ILE A 404 -5.28 -6.25 -3.02
N GLU A 405 -6.59 -6.06 -2.87
CA GLU A 405 -7.23 -4.75 -3.01
C GLU A 405 -6.62 -3.71 -2.05
N ARG A 406 -6.43 -4.07 -0.78
CA ARG A 406 -5.88 -3.16 0.23
C ARG A 406 -4.43 -2.80 -0.03
N PHE A 407 -3.62 -3.75 -0.49
CA PHE A 407 -2.25 -3.47 -0.91
C PHE A 407 -2.22 -2.56 -2.14
N MET A 408 -3.13 -2.75 -3.10
CA MET A 408 -3.24 -1.86 -4.27
C MET A 408 -3.65 -0.44 -3.86
N ILE A 409 -4.59 -0.27 -2.93
CA ILE A 409 -4.92 1.04 -2.35
C ILE A 409 -3.67 1.68 -1.72
N ALA A 410 -2.90 0.92 -0.95
CA ALA A 410 -1.67 1.43 -0.33
C ALA A 410 -0.64 1.90 -1.37
N LEU A 411 -0.45 1.14 -2.46
CA LEU A 411 0.45 1.49 -3.55
C LEU A 411 -0.05 2.71 -4.36
N GLU A 412 -1.36 2.86 -4.56
CA GLU A 412 -1.95 4.03 -5.21
C GLU A 412 -1.78 5.31 -4.36
N LEU A 413 -1.96 5.20 -3.04
CA LEU A 413 -1.81 6.34 -2.13
C LEU A 413 -0.37 6.83 -2.00
N ALA A 414 0.61 5.92 -2.00
CA ALA A 414 2.01 6.27 -1.84
C ALA A 414 2.94 5.29 -2.60
N PRO A 415 3.03 5.42 -3.93
CA PRO A 415 3.81 4.49 -4.77
C PRO A 415 5.32 4.54 -4.49
N SER A 416 5.82 5.66 -3.95
CA SER A 416 7.24 5.85 -3.60
C SER A 416 7.50 5.72 -2.09
N ASP A 417 6.59 5.11 -1.33
CA ASP A 417 6.82 4.86 0.10
C ASP A 417 7.92 3.81 0.30
N ALA A 418 8.71 3.97 1.35
CA ALA A 418 9.78 3.03 1.70
C ALA A 418 9.31 1.58 1.89
N LEU A 419 8.02 1.37 2.13
CA LEU A 419 7.40 0.04 2.28
C LEU A 419 6.57 -0.39 1.06
N ALA A 420 6.68 0.29 -0.08
CA ALA A 420 5.98 -0.12 -1.31
C ALA A 420 6.31 -1.57 -1.69
N PHE A 421 7.58 -1.96 -1.57
CA PHE A 421 8.01 -3.35 -1.80
C PHE A 421 7.31 -4.36 -0.90
N ASN A 422 7.02 -4.00 0.36
CA ASN A 422 6.32 -4.90 1.30
C ASN A 422 4.85 -5.10 0.92
N ASN A 423 4.22 -4.12 0.28
CA ASN A 423 2.88 -4.27 -0.30
C ASN A 423 2.93 -5.20 -1.53
N LEU A 424 3.94 -5.07 -2.41
CA LEU A 424 4.16 -6.00 -3.53
C LEU A 424 4.39 -7.43 -3.03
N TYR A 425 5.20 -7.60 -1.99
CA TYR A 425 5.42 -8.88 -1.35
C TYR A 425 4.12 -9.45 -0.75
N GLY A 426 3.32 -8.61 -0.09
CA GLY A 426 2.02 -8.99 0.47
C GLY A 426 1.03 -9.47 -0.59
N ILE A 427 0.98 -8.82 -1.77
CA ILE A 427 0.20 -9.30 -2.92
C ILE A 427 0.67 -10.70 -3.34
N GLY A 428 2.00 -10.91 -3.41
CA GLY A 428 2.58 -12.21 -3.72
C GLY A 428 2.19 -13.29 -2.72
N VAL A 429 2.21 -13.00 -1.42
CA VAL A 429 1.79 -13.94 -0.37
C VAL A 429 0.28 -14.22 -0.44
N ALA A 430 -0.55 -13.22 -0.73
CA ALA A 430 -1.98 -13.43 -0.93
C ALA A 430 -2.27 -14.37 -2.13
N HIS A 431 -1.54 -14.22 -3.24
CA HIS A 431 -1.61 -15.16 -4.37
C HIS A 431 -1.14 -16.57 -3.98
N PHE A 432 -0.04 -16.68 -3.21
CA PHE A 432 0.46 -17.96 -2.72
C PHE A 432 -0.58 -18.69 -1.87
N ASN A 433 -1.19 -17.98 -0.91
CA ASN A 433 -2.24 -18.54 -0.06
C ASN A 433 -3.47 -18.99 -0.86
N ALA A 434 -3.78 -18.29 -1.96
CA ALA A 434 -4.87 -18.61 -2.88
C ALA A 434 -4.53 -19.75 -3.87
N GLY A 435 -3.31 -20.33 -3.83
CA GLY A 435 -2.87 -21.36 -4.78
C GLY A 435 -2.49 -20.83 -6.17
N ARG A 436 -2.38 -19.51 -6.35
CA ARG A 436 -1.98 -18.86 -7.61
C ARG A 436 -0.44 -18.69 -7.61
N PHE A 437 0.29 -19.80 -7.72
CA PHE A 437 1.72 -19.83 -7.43
C PHE A 437 2.60 -19.08 -8.44
N ARG A 438 2.23 -19.03 -9.71
CA ARG A 438 2.97 -18.27 -10.74
C ARG A 438 2.86 -16.78 -10.49
N GLU A 439 1.66 -16.29 -10.21
CA GLU A 439 1.41 -14.90 -9.83
C GLU A 439 2.12 -14.56 -8.52
N ALA A 440 2.12 -15.47 -7.56
CA ALA A 440 2.83 -15.31 -6.29
C ALA A 440 4.32 -15.08 -6.53
N ALA A 441 4.97 -15.90 -7.34
CA ALA A 441 6.39 -15.76 -7.66
C ALA A 441 6.67 -14.43 -8.37
N GLN A 442 5.85 -14.04 -9.35
CA GLN A 442 6.02 -12.78 -10.08
C GLN A 442 5.96 -11.55 -9.16
N TRP A 443 4.98 -11.49 -8.26
CA TRP A 443 4.85 -10.36 -7.34
C TRP A 443 5.98 -10.32 -6.31
N GLN A 444 6.42 -11.45 -5.79
CA GLN A 444 7.53 -11.53 -4.85
C GLN A 444 8.88 -11.19 -5.52
N GLN A 445 9.08 -11.56 -6.78
CA GLN A 445 10.24 -11.13 -7.57
C GLN A 445 10.25 -9.61 -7.78
N ARG A 446 9.09 -8.98 -8.00
CA ARG A 446 9.00 -7.52 -8.10
C ARG A 446 9.39 -6.84 -6.77
N ALA A 447 8.96 -7.39 -5.64
CA ALA A 447 9.38 -6.89 -4.33
C ALA A 447 10.90 -7.01 -4.13
N LEU A 448 11.51 -8.13 -4.53
CA LEU A 448 12.96 -8.32 -4.49
C LEU A 448 13.72 -7.40 -5.45
N ALA A 449 13.13 -7.04 -6.60
CA ALA A 449 13.77 -6.10 -7.53
C ALA A 449 13.95 -4.70 -6.89
N GLU A 450 13.04 -4.30 -6.00
CA GLU A 450 13.16 -3.05 -5.24
C GLU A 450 14.15 -3.17 -4.06
N HIS A 451 14.24 -4.36 -3.44
CA HIS A 451 15.11 -4.64 -2.29
C HIS A 451 15.82 -6.00 -2.41
N PRO A 452 16.88 -6.12 -3.23
CA PRO A 452 17.55 -7.39 -3.52
C PRO A 452 18.21 -8.07 -2.30
N SER A 453 18.51 -7.30 -1.25
CA SER A 453 19.19 -7.78 -0.04
C SER A 453 18.28 -8.51 0.95
N LEU A 454 16.95 -8.50 0.75
CA LEU A 454 16.00 -9.08 1.70
C LEU A 454 15.87 -10.60 1.53
N ALA A 455 16.83 -11.34 2.05
CA ALA A 455 16.89 -12.81 1.93
C ALA A 455 15.64 -13.50 2.51
N TRP A 456 14.97 -12.94 3.52
CA TRP A 456 13.76 -13.53 4.12
C TRP A 456 12.57 -13.65 3.16
N ILE A 457 12.53 -12.89 2.06
CA ILE A 457 11.48 -13.03 1.02
C ILE A 457 11.56 -14.43 0.38
N HIS A 458 12.74 -15.00 0.26
CA HIS A 458 12.95 -16.31 -0.34
C HIS A 458 12.28 -17.46 0.43
N ARG A 459 11.89 -17.27 1.71
CA ARG A 459 11.15 -18.29 2.48
C ARG A 459 9.76 -18.60 1.92
N THR A 460 9.14 -17.67 1.16
CA THR A 460 7.86 -17.88 0.49
C THR A 460 7.99 -17.86 -1.03
N LEU A 461 9.02 -17.24 -1.58
CA LEU A 461 9.32 -17.25 -3.00
C LEU A 461 9.79 -18.64 -3.47
N CYS A 462 10.64 -19.31 -2.70
CA CYS A 462 11.05 -20.69 -3.00
C CYS A 462 9.84 -21.65 -3.07
N PRO A 463 8.94 -21.70 -2.08
CA PRO A 463 7.69 -22.44 -2.19
C PRO A 463 6.82 -22.07 -3.39
N ALA A 464 6.74 -20.76 -3.70
CA ALA A 464 5.97 -20.32 -4.86
C ALA A 464 6.52 -20.89 -6.18
N PHE A 465 7.84 -20.94 -6.34
CA PHE A 465 8.50 -21.57 -7.48
C PHE A 465 8.28 -23.09 -7.50
N MET A 466 8.42 -23.76 -6.36
CA MET A 466 8.21 -25.21 -6.25
C MET A 466 6.81 -25.60 -6.73
N PHE A 467 5.76 -24.98 -6.18
CA PHE A 467 4.38 -25.26 -6.57
C PHE A 467 4.00 -24.73 -7.97
N ALA A 468 4.79 -23.81 -8.54
CA ALA A 468 4.64 -23.38 -9.93
C ALA A 468 5.32 -24.33 -10.93
N GLY A 469 6.08 -25.35 -10.44
CA GLY A 469 6.86 -26.28 -11.27
C GLY A 469 8.20 -25.72 -11.75
N ALA A 470 8.69 -24.62 -11.18
CA ALA A 470 9.95 -23.92 -11.51
C ALA A 470 11.05 -24.35 -10.53
N ARG A 471 11.53 -25.61 -10.66
CA ARG A 471 12.41 -26.25 -9.67
C ARG A 471 13.80 -25.62 -9.60
N ASP A 472 14.35 -25.17 -10.73
CA ASP A 472 15.67 -24.55 -10.77
C ASP A 472 15.65 -23.20 -10.06
N GLU A 473 14.62 -22.40 -10.26
CA GLU A 473 14.41 -21.11 -9.56
C GLU A 473 14.17 -21.33 -8.06
N ALA A 474 13.49 -22.41 -7.69
CA ALA A 474 13.30 -22.77 -6.28
C ALA A 474 14.64 -23.11 -5.61
N ASN A 475 15.50 -23.89 -6.28
CA ASN A 475 16.84 -24.24 -5.79
C ASN A 475 17.74 -23.00 -5.65
N ASP A 476 17.69 -22.07 -6.62
CA ASP A 476 18.40 -20.79 -6.49
C ASP A 476 17.85 -19.95 -5.33
N SER A 477 16.54 -19.94 -5.17
CA SER A 477 15.86 -19.21 -4.11
C SER A 477 16.24 -19.73 -2.71
N VAL A 478 16.23 -21.05 -2.47
CA VAL A 478 16.65 -21.60 -1.17
C VAL A 478 18.13 -21.39 -0.89
N ARG A 479 18.98 -21.43 -1.93
CA ARG A 479 20.40 -21.10 -1.77
C ARG A 479 20.58 -19.68 -1.25
N ARG A 480 19.91 -18.68 -1.84
CA ARG A 480 19.94 -17.28 -1.39
C ARG A 480 19.38 -17.10 0.03
N LEU A 481 18.33 -17.86 0.38
CA LEU A 481 17.81 -17.87 1.74
C LEU A 481 18.89 -18.33 2.74
N ARG A 482 19.61 -19.41 2.42
CA ARG A 482 20.70 -19.96 3.26
C ARG A 482 21.95 -19.06 3.29
N GLU A 483 22.26 -18.36 2.22
CA GLU A 483 23.33 -17.36 2.19
C GLU A 483 23.03 -16.21 3.17
N GLY A 484 21.77 -15.76 3.23
CA GLY A 484 21.34 -14.72 4.18
C GLY A 484 21.17 -15.23 5.62
N TYR A 485 20.85 -16.50 5.79
CA TYR A 485 20.59 -17.15 7.08
C TYR A 485 21.27 -18.53 7.15
N PRO A 486 22.60 -18.61 7.38
CA PRO A 486 23.34 -19.88 7.33
C PRO A 486 22.86 -20.93 8.32
N GLU A 487 22.31 -20.49 9.46
CA GLU A 487 21.83 -21.38 10.53
C GLU A 487 20.31 -21.56 10.53
N LEU A 488 19.64 -21.24 9.42
CA LEU A 488 18.19 -21.37 9.33
C LEU A 488 17.81 -22.86 9.21
N THR A 489 16.84 -23.28 10.03
CA THR A 489 16.23 -24.60 10.02
C THR A 489 14.73 -24.51 9.79
N LEU A 490 14.09 -25.62 9.44
CA LEU A 490 12.62 -25.69 9.30
C LEU A 490 11.91 -25.33 10.61
N ALA A 491 12.48 -25.73 11.75
CA ALA A 491 11.96 -25.33 13.06
C ALA A 491 11.98 -23.81 13.23
N LYS A 492 13.12 -23.15 12.96
CA LYS A 492 13.23 -21.68 13.01
C LYS A 492 12.27 -20.99 12.04
N VAL A 493 12.11 -21.55 10.84
CA VAL A 493 11.12 -21.01 9.86
C VAL A 493 9.72 -21.10 10.44
N THR A 494 9.34 -22.26 10.98
CA THR A 494 8.00 -22.48 11.54
C THR A 494 7.67 -21.51 12.66
N ASP A 495 8.63 -21.29 13.58
CA ASP A 495 8.47 -20.41 14.73
C ASP A 495 8.41 -18.91 14.34
N GLY A 496 9.14 -18.54 13.29
CA GLY A 496 9.22 -17.15 12.81
C GLY A 496 8.24 -16.80 11.68
N LEU A 497 7.43 -17.73 11.19
CA LEU A 497 6.38 -17.38 10.23
C LEU A 497 5.34 -16.46 10.90
N PRO A 498 4.95 -15.37 10.24
CA PRO A 498 3.80 -14.58 10.68
C PRO A 498 2.54 -15.47 10.68
N PRO A 499 1.42 -15.02 11.26
CA PRO A 499 0.21 -15.85 11.47
C PRO A 499 -0.54 -16.14 10.16
N LEU A 500 0.13 -16.78 9.21
CA LEU A 500 -0.46 -17.25 7.96
C LEU A 500 -1.46 -18.39 8.23
N PRO A 501 -2.46 -18.61 7.34
CA PRO A 501 -3.34 -19.78 7.41
C PRO A 501 -2.54 -21.09 7.47
N GLN A 502 -2.98 -22.06 8.27
CA GLN A 502 -2.24 -23.30 8.52
C GLN A 502 -1.83 -24.02 7.22
N ALA A 503 -2.75 -24.17 6.28
CA ALA A 503 -2.44 -24.79 4.98
C ALA A 503 -1.33 -24.06 4.19
N SER A 504 -1.14 -22.76 4.40
CA SER A 504 -0.06 -21.99 3.76
C SER A 504 1.26 -22.19 4.49
N ARG A 505 1.22 -22.28 5.83
CA ARG A 505 2.39 -22.62 6.65
C ARG A 505 2.92 -24.01 6.30
N ASP A 506 2.02 -25.00 6.19
CA ASP A 506 2.37 -26.38 5.83
C ASP A 506 3.05 -26.43 4.46
N ARG A 507 2.48 -25.73 3.45
CA ARG A 507 3.11 -25.64 2.12
C ARG A 507 4.49 -25.00 2.14
N VAL A 508 4.70 -23.96 2.97
CA VAL A 508 6.01 -23.34 3.11
C VAL A 508 7.03 -24.32 3.66
N VAL A 509 6.68 -25.03 4.74
CA VAL A 509 7.55 -26.01 5.39
C VAL A 509 7.84 -27.20 4.47
N GLU A 510 6.82 -27.76 3.82
CA GLU A 510 6.93 -28.88 2.89
C GLU A 510 7.88 -28.54 1.74
N ALA A 511 7.67 -27.41 1.06
CA ALA A 511 8.51 -27.02 -0.07
C ALA A 511 9.95 -26.75 0.35
N LEU A 512 10.19 -26.09 1.49
CA LEU A 512 11.55 -25.81 1.98
C LEU A 512 12.25 -27.11 2.42
N HIS A 513 11.53 -28.07 2.97
CA HIS A 513 12.07 -29.41 3.28
C HIS A 513 12.48 -30.15 1.99
N GLU A 514 11.63 -30.13 0.96
CA GLU A 514 11.88 -30.81 -0.33
C GLU A 514 13.11 -30.26 -1.05
N VAL A 515 13.43 -28.97 -0.93
CA VAL A 515 14.64 -28.35 -1.49
C VAL A 515 15.85 -28.40 -0.55
N GLY A 516 15.77 -29.15 0.56
CA GLY A 516 16.90 -29.48 1.43
C GLY A 516 17.22 -28.44 2.50
N LEU A 517 16.27 -27.65 2.97
CA LEU A 517 16.47 -26.89 4.22
C LEU A 517 16.51 -27.87 5.40
N PRO A 518 17.49 -27.80 6.31
CA PRO A 518 17.62 -28.74 7.43
C PRO A 518 16.44 -28.63 8.41
N PRO A 519 16.08 -29.73 9.10
CA PRO A 519 14.96 -29.80 10.05
C PRO A 519 15.08 -28.85 11.26
#